data_9f4042edc8e8a5d800993668cbcfe779
#
_entry.id   9f4042edc8e8a5d800993668cbcfe779
#
_cell.length_a   1.000
_cell.length_b   1.000
_cell.length_c   1.000
_cell.angle_alpha   90.00
_cell.angle_beta   90.00
_cell.angle_gamma   90.00
#
_symmetry.space_group_name_H-M   'P 1'
#
loop_
_entity.id
_entity.type
_entity.pdbx_description
1 polymer ?
#
loop_
_entity_poly.entity_id
_entity_poly.type
_entity_poly.pdbx_seq_one_letter_code
_entity_poly.pdbx_strand_id
1 'polypeptide(L)'
;MHLLITGADSLLARTLIAALPADVTVRAVDAAFSTPLPSAETRTGHLCDTAFLAAILADITHIIHLAPLYTRLADDNASLDEATRGSYQLANAAAAAGVQRLLLGSTLDFFAPLWEHFRADESWRPRPQPVLDQLCPWLAEVALREVARVTNLTTLCLRLGEVVDDAHAASHAYDRRWLHVKDGVAALLRGLEVEAEGWRVWHIGAAGERTRVPVAQAGEEAFGYRPRHDFAGRWASEAATSPFQLPTPIPARPIRKVVVFGAGGPLGAALAEELAPHYTVRLTDVKPVEELMAIPPQSPGAPLPVPPQSPHEWRVVDVRDAAQVHAACAGMDAIVNVSVVRHDPVDAFRVNAVGAYNVMQAAVAHGIQRVVHTGPFMLGQRGGAGYDWDTFLVDDIPPRPGVWWVYLPSKLLGQEICRI
;
A
#
# COMPACT_ATOMS: atom_id res chain seq x y z
N MET A 1 24.44 -3.91 -17.73
CA MET A 1 23.27 -3.98 -16.83
C MET A 1 22.00 -3.61 -17.61
N HIS A 2 20.93 -4.43 -17.50
CA HIS A 2 19.64 -4.12 -18.13
C HIS A 2 18.69 -3.68 -17.01
N LEU A 3 18.30 -2.41 -17.03
CA LEU A 3 17.56 -1.75 -15.96
C LEU A 3 16.14 -1.43 -16.40
N LEU A 4 15.14 -1.91 -15.67
CA LEU A 4 13.75 -1.48 -15.78
C LEU A 4 13.49 -0.36 -14.77
N ILE A 5 12.89 0.74 -15.23
CA ILE A 5 12.45 1.84 -14.36
C ILE A 5 10.96 2.05 -14.57
N THR A 6 10.16 1.94 -13.51
CA THR A 6 8.73 2.27 -13.52
C THR A 6 8.49 3.60 -12.81
N GLY A 7 7.43 4.34 -13.17
CA GLY A 7 7.27 5.74 -12.76
C GLY A 7 8.32 6.63 -13.45
N ALA A 8 8.65 6.26 -14.70
CA ALA A 8 9.79 6.77 -15.43
C ALA A 8 9.58 8.22 -15.96
N ASP A 9 8.36 8.74 -15.92
CA ASP A 9 8.08 10.15 -16.28
C ASP A 9 8.39 11.13 -15.14
N SER A 10 8.69 10.66 -13.94
CA SER A 10 9.00 11.50 -12.78
C SER A 10 10.33 12.25 -12.92
N LEU A 11 10.45 13.41 -12.24
CA LEU A 11 11.68 14.20 -12.17
C LEU A 11 12.89 13.32 -11.76
N LEU A 12 12.72 12.49 -10.74
CA LEU A 12 13.77 11.62 -10.22
C LEU A 12 14.22 10.59 -11.27
N ALA A 13 13.27 9.91 -11.91
CA ALA A 13 13.60 8.90 -12.93
C ALA A 13 14.27 9.51 -14.16
N ARG A 14 13.75 10.64 -14.66
CA ARG A 14 14.34 11.35 -15.81
C ARG A 14 15.77 11.82 -15.54
N THR A 15 16.00 12.36 -14.32
CA THR A 15 17.35 12.80 -13.91
C THR A 15 18.29 11.60 -13.75
N LEU A 16 17.81 10.48 -13.21
CA LEU A 16 18.58 9.24 -13.11
C LEU A 16 18.96 8.71 -14.50
N ILE A 17 18.00 8.59 -15.42
CA ILE A 17 18.23 8.08 -16.78
C ILE A 17 19.30 8.92 -17.52
N ALA A 18 19.27 10.24 -17.34
CA ALA A 18 20.26 11.14 -17.91
C ALA A 18 21.66 11.00 -17.28
N ALA A 19 21.76 10.49 -16.05
CA ALA A 19 23.00 10.31 -15.32
C ALA A 19 23.61 8.91 -15.45
N LEU A 20 22.90 7.94 -16.02
CA LEU A 20 23.38 6.57 -16.17
C LEU A 20 24.52 6.46 -17.18
N PRO A 21 25.50 5.58 -16.96
CA PRO A 21 26.56 5.27 -17.92
C PRO A 21 25.99 4.70 -19.23
N ALA A 22 26.70 4.93 -20.34
CA ALA A 22 26.25 4.52 -21.69
C ALA A 22 26.16 2.98 -21.88
N ASP A 23 26.78 2.19 -21.02
CA ASP A 23 26.74 0.72 -21.03
C ASP A 23 25.54 0.15 -20.26
N VAL A 24 24.72 1.00 -19.66
CA VAL A 24 23.46 0.61 -19.02
C VAL A 24 22.30 0.74 -20.01
N THR A 25 21.66 -0.37 -20.33
CA THR A 25 20.44 -0.37 -21.14
C THR A 25 19.24 -0.11 -20.26
N VAL A 26 18.43 0.90 -20.60
CA VAL A 26 17.26 1.29 -19.81
C VAL A 26 15.96 1.00 -20.54
N ARG A 27 15.04 0.29 -19.89
CA ARG A 27 13.63 0.22 -20.27
C ARG A 27 12.82 1.06 -19.28
N ALA A 28 12.23 2.14 -19.79
CA ALA A 28 11.43 3.09 -19.02
C ALA A 28 9.94 2.81 -19.18
N VAL A 29 9.22 2.66 -18.10
CA VAL A 29 7.80 2.31 -18.06
C VAL A 29 7.02 3.35 -17.26
N ASP A 30 5.93 3.83 -17.84
CA ASP A 30 4.92 4.64 -17.12
C ASP A 30 3.53 4.46 -17.76
N ALA A 31 2.49 4.96 -17.09
CA ALA A 31 1.13 5.03 -17.64
C ALA A 31 1.04 5.98 -18.83
N ALA A 32 1.85 7.04 -18.83
CA ALA A 32 2.01 8.01 -19.94
C ALA A 32 3.38 8.69 -19.81
N PHE A 33 3.85 9.30 -20.89
CA PHE A 33 5.04 10.14 -20.90
C PHE A 33 4.71 11.56 -21.35
N SER A 34 5.07 12.55 -20.55
CA SER A 34 4.85 13.98 -20.83
C SER A 34 5.75 14.48 -21.98
N THR A 35 6.96 13.93 -22.07
CA THR A 35 7.97 14.26 -23.10
C THR A 35 8.79 13.03 -23.44
N PRO A 36 9.39 12.95 -24.66
CA PRO A 36 10.26 11.83 -25.05
C PRO A 36 11.43 11.61 -24.08
N LEU A 37 11.88 10.36 -23.99
CA LEU A 37 13.07 9.91 -23.28
C LEU A 37 14.04 9.22 -24.26
N PRO A 38 14.85 9.98 -25.02
CA PRO A 38 15.65 9.41 -26.10
C PRO A 38 16.74 8.43 -25.64
N SER A 39 17.14 8.50 -24.37
CA SER A 39 18.17 7.61 -23.77
C SER A 39 17.61 6.29 -23.22
N ALA A 40 16.32 5.99 -23.44
CA ALA A 40 15.68 4.79 -22.91
C ALA A 40 14.68 4.19 -23.92
N GLU A 41 14.51 2.87 -23.87
CA GLU A 41 13.39 2.18 -24.50
C GLU A 41 12.12 2.48 -23.69
N THR A 42 11.19 3.27 -24.23
CA THR A 42 9.95 3.62 -23.52
C THR A 42 8.84 2.62 -23.80
N ARG A 43 8.08 2.24 -22.77
CA ARG A 43 6.88 1.40 -22.84
C ARG A 43 5.77 2.03 -22.02
N THR A 44 4.58 2.14 -22.58
CA THR A 44 3.39 2.65 -21.90
C THR A 44 2.44 1.52 -21.59
N GLY A 45 2.01 1.40 -20.32
CA GLY A 45 1.10 0.34 -19.89
C GLY A 45 0.97 0.26 -18.38
N HIS A 46 0.26 -0.77 -17.92
CA HIS A 46 -0.07 -0.99 -16.52
C HIS A 46 0.57 -2.27 -15.98
N LEU A 47 1.12 -2.24 -14.78
CA LEU A 47 1.73 -3.39 -14.12
C LEU A 47 0.70 -4.47 -13.75
N CYS A 48 -0.57 -4.11 -13.74
CA CYS A 48 -1.68 -5.05 -13.57
C CYS A 48 -1.97 -5.93 -14.80
N ASP A 49 -1.35 -5.63 -15.95
CA ASP A 49 -1.43 -6.46 -17.16
C ASP A 49 -0.28 -7.47 -17.19
N THR A 50 -0.61 -8.74 -17.06
CA THR A 50 0.38 -9.83 -17.01
C THR A 50 1.14 -10.03 -18.32
N ALA A 51 0.51 -9.78 -19.48
CA ALA A 51 1.18 -9.85 -20.77
C ALA A 51 2.17 -8.70 -20.93
N PHE A 52 1.78 -7.49 -20.50
CA PHE A 52 2.66 -6.34 -20.48
C PHE A 52 3.85 -6.57 -19.54
N LEU A 53 3.62 -7.09 -18.33
CA LEU A 53 4.69 -7.43 -17.38
C LEU A 53 5.70 -8.41 -17.99
N ALA A 54 5.24 -9.48 -18.63
CA ALA A 54 6.15 -10.44 -19.28
C ALA A 54 7.00 -9.76 -20.37
N ALA A 55 6.41 -8.86 -21.15
CA ALA A 55 7.12 -8.13 -22.19
C ALA A 55 8.18 -7.15 -21.65
N ILE A 56 7.88 -6.44 -20.56
CA ILE A 56 8.81 -5.45 -20.00
C ILE A 56 9.92 -6.06 -19.15
N LEU A 57 9.75 -7.30 -18.67
CA LEU A 57 10.75 -8.01 -17.86
C LEU A 57 11.76 -8.83 -18.70
N ALA A 58 11.57 -8.97 -20.01
CA ALA A 58 12.50 -9.70 -20.86
C ALA A 58 13.91 -9.09 -20.74
N ASP A 59 14.90 -9.94 -20.42
CA ASP A 59 16.32 -9.59 -20.28
C ASP A 59 16.66 -8.58 -19.16
N ILE A 60 15.73 -8.25 -18.28
CA ILE A 60 15.95 -7.32 -17.16
C ILE A 60 16.75 -8.00 -16.06
N THR A 61 17.77 -7.31 -15.58
CA THR A 61 18.61 -7.74 -14.45
C THR A 61 18.32 -7.00 -13.15
N HIS A 62 17.91 -5.72 -13.25
CA HIS A 62 17.65 -4.83 -12.12
C HIS A 62 16.38 -4.02 -12.36
N ILE A 63 15.67 -3.69 -11.28
CA ILE A 63 14.44 -2.86 -11.34
C ILE A 63 14.57 -1.69 -10.37
N ILE A 64 14.15 -0.50 -10.83
CA ILE A 64 13.84 0.65 -9.97
C ILE A 64 12.35 0.93 -10.10
N HIS A 65 11.60 0.68 -9.03
CA HIS A 65 10.15 0.78 -8.99
C HIS A 65 9.72 2.08 -8.30
N LEU A 66 9.43 3.12 -9.08
CA LEU A 66 9.00 4.44 -8.60
C LEU A 66 7.51 4.71 -8.85
N ALA A 67 6.82 3.85 -9.60
CA ALA A 67 5.40 4.05 -9.93
C ALA A 67 4.51 4.28 -8.70
N PRO A 68 4.62 3.52 -7.58
CA PRO A 68 3.77 3.77 -6.41
C PRO A 68 3.93 5.18 -5.82
N LEU A 69 5.11 5.78 -5.98
CA LEU A 69 5.40 7.11 -5.46
C LEU A 69 4.91 8.23 -6.40
N TYR A 70 5.02 8.04 -7.72
CA TYR A 70 4.83 9.11 -8.69
C TYR A 70 3.69 8.91 -9.70
N THR A 71 3.31 7.66 -10.01
CA THR A 71 2.27 7.40 -11.01
C THR A 71 0.89 7.44 -10.36
N ARG A 72 -0.01 8.27 -10.90
CA ARG A 72 -1.43 8.30 -10.54
C ARG A 72 -2.26 8.02 -11.78
N LEU A 73 -3.29 7.19 -11.62
CA LEU A 73 -4.20 6.81 -12.69
C LEU A 73 -5.48 7.65 -12.65
N ALA A 74 -6.45 7.29 -13.49
CA ALA A 74 -7.67 8.09 -13.69
C ALA A 74 -8.53 8.23 -12.41
N ASP A 75 -8.47 7.26 -11.52
CA ASP A 75 -9.19 7.26 -10.25
C ASP A 75 -8.37 6.58 -9.13
N ASP A 76 -8.84 6.74 -7.91
CA ASP A 76 -8.19 6.23 -6.70
C ASP A 76 -8.09 4.71 -6.71
N ASN A 77 -9.16 4.02 -7.11
CA ASN A 77 -9.21 2.55 -7.13
C ASN A 77 -8.21 1.97 -8.12
N ALA A 78 -8.07 2.59 -9.30
CA ALA A 78 -7.09 2.20 -10.30
C ALA A 78 -5.66 2.44 -9.78
N SER A 79 -5.39 3.58 -9.15
CA SER A 79 -4.09 3.90 -8.56
C SER A 79 -3.70 2.93 -7.44
N LEU A 80 -4.66 2.55 -6.60
CA LEU A 80 -4.45 1.57 -5.53
C LEU A 80 -4.27 0.14 -6.07
N ASP A 81 -5.03 -0.28 -7.09
CA ASP A 81 -4.86 -1.59 -7.73
C ASP A 81 -3.46 -1.70 -8.35
N GLU A 82 -2.99 -0.64 -9.04
CA GLU A 82 -1.65 -0.56 -9.61
C GLU A 82 -0.56 -0.61 -8.52
N ALA A 83 -0.72 0.13 -7.43
CA ALA A 83 0.25 0.16 -6.34
C ALA A 83 0.28 -1.14 -5.52
N THR A 84 -0.83 -1.86 -5.42
CA THR A 84 -0.95 -3.10 -4.64
C THR A 84 -0.71 -4.34 -5.52
N ARG A 85 -1.68 -4.69 -6.35
CA ARG A 85 -1.63 -5.85 -7.24
C ARG A 85 -0.53 -5.72 -8.28
N GLY A 86 -0.39 -4.52 -8.89
CA GLY A 86 0.66 -4.26 -9.87
C GLY A 86 2.06 -4.46 -9.28
N SER A 87 2.35 -3.88 -8.10
CA SER A 87 3.62 -4.08 -7.41
C SER A 87 3.86 -5.53 -7.01
N TYR A 88 2.83 -6.21 -6.50
CA TYR A 88 2.90 -7.63 -6.14
C TYR A 88 3.22 -8.52 -7.35
N GLN A 89 2.53 -8.28 -8.48
CA GLN A 89 2.74 -9.02 -9.72
C GLN A 89 4.12 -8.75 -10.31
N LEU A 90 4.56 -7.47 -10.31
CA LEU A 90 5.90 -7.09 -10.76
C LEU A 90 6.98 -7.86 -9.98
N ALA A 91 6.90 -7.87 -8.65
CA ALA A 91 7.91 -8.53 -7.81
C ALA A 91 7.92 -10.06 -8.02
N ASN A 92 6.75 -10.70 -8.11
CA ASN A 92 6.69 -12.15 -8.38
C ASN A 92 7.21 -12.49 -9.78
N ALA A 93 6.83 -11.73 -10.80
CA ALA A 93 7.31 -11.94 -12.17
C ALA A 93 8.81 -11.67 -12.27
N ALA A 94 9.33 -10.65 -11.57
CA ALA A 94 10.76 -10.35 -11.47
C ALA A 94 11.54 -11.51 -10.83
N ALA A 95 11.04 -12.04 -9.71
CA ALA A 95 11.65 -13.20 -9.05
C ALA A 95 11.66 -14.44 -9.98
N ALA A 96 10.56 -14.71 -10.69
CA ALA A 96 10.45 -15.81 -11.64
C ALA A 96 11.37 -15.63 -12.87
N ALA A 97 11.59 -14.39 -13.31
CA ALA A 97 12.49 -14.05 -14.42
C ALA A 97 13.98 -14.02 -14.01
N GLY A 98 14.31 -14.23 -12.73
CA GLY A 98 15.69 -14.21 -12.24
C GLY A 98 16.29 -12.81 -12.11
N VAL A 99 15.46 -11.78 -11.96
CA VAL A 99 15.91 -10.43 -11.63
C VAL A 99 16.69 -10.47 -10.31
N GLN A 100 17.87 -9.87 -10.30
CA GLN A 100 18.79 -9.92 -9.17
C GLN A 100 18.36 -8.99 -8.04
N ARG A 101 17.83 -7.79 -8.41
CA ARG A 101 17.54 -6.73 -7.45
C ARG A 101 16.38 -5.85 -7.89
N LEU A 102 15.54 -5.48 -6.92
CA LEU A 102 14.49 -4.50 -7.06
C LEU A 102 14.67 -3.39 -6.02
N LEU A 103 14.77 -2.14 -6.47
CA LEU A 103 14.70 -0.97 -5.61
C LEU A 103 13.31 -0.39 -5.65
N LEU A 104 12.69 -0.18 -4.50
CA LEU A 104 11.43 0.54 -4.35
C LEU A 104 11.69 1.96 -3.88
N GLY A 105 11.20 2.96 -4.62
CA GLY A 105 11.08 4.32 -4.12
C GLY A 105 9.81 4.45 -3.26
N SER A 106 10.00 4.92 -2.03
CA SER A 106 8.94 5.19 -1.07
C SER A 106 9.14 6.58 -0.44
N THR A 107 8.37 6.96 0.58
CA THR A 107 8.41 8.31 1.15
C THR A 107 8.68 8.33 2.65
N LEU A 108 9.37 9.39 3.11
CA LEU A 108 9.51 9.72 4.53
C LEU A 108 8.25 10.39 5.12
N ASP A 109 7.30 10.80 4.29
CA ASP A 109 6.07 11.48 4.74
C ASP A 109 5.22 10.62 5.70
N PHE A 110 5.48 9.31 5.75
CA PHE A 110 4.86 8.42 6.75
C PHE A 110 5.13 8.83 8.20
N PHE A 111 6.18 9.61 8.43
CA PHE A 111 6.59 10.08 9.74
C PHE A 111 6.26 11.56 9.95
N ALA A 112 5.62 12.22 9.01
CA ALA A 112 5.27 13.63 9.11
C ALA A 112 4.59 14.02 10.43
N PRO A 113 3.64 13.24 10.99
CA PRO A 113 3.02 13.54 12.28
C PRO A 113 3.99 13.48 13.46
N LEU A 114 5.19 12.93 13.29
CA LEU A 114 6.16 12.69 14.35
C LEU A 114 7.37 13.65 14.28
N TRP A 115 7.59 14.33 13.17
CA TRP A 115 8.83 15.07 12.87
C TRP A 115 9.19 16.17 13.87
N GLU A 116 8.21 16.78 14.50
CA GLU A 116 8.47 17.85 15.47
C GLU A 116 8.96 17.33 16.82
N HIS A 117 8.65 16.08 17.15
CA HIS A 117 8.82 15.53 18.51
C HIS A 117 9.73 14.33 18.57
N PHE A 118 9.89 13.59 17.49
CA PHE A 118 10.57 12.30 17.48
C PHE A 118 11.57 12.20 16.34
N ARG A 119 12.59 11.40 16.55
CA ARG A 119 13.55 10.96 15.54
C ARG A 119 13.27 9.49 15.26
N ALA A 120 12.62 9.20 14.14
CA ALA A 120 12.28 7.85 13.73
C ALA A 120 13.42 7.22 12.93
N ASP A 121 13.76 5.97 13.22
CA ASP A 121 14.64 5.15 12.41
C ASP A 121 13.84 4.16 11.56
N GLU A 122 14.52 3.34 10.76
CA GLU A 122 13.91 2.38 9.83
C GLU A 122 13.12 1.27 10.53
N SER A 123 13.33 1.06 11.84
CA SER A 123 12.57 0.10 12.65
C SER A 123 11.21 0.61 13.07
N TRP A 124 11.00 1.95 13.02
CA TRP A 124 9.71 2.54 13.36
C TRP A 124 8.66 2.17 12.34
N ARG A 125 7.48 1.83 12.86
CA ARG A 125 6.33 1.55 12.00
C ARG A 125 5.84 2.83 11.33
N PRO A 126 5.74 2.87 9.98
CA PRO A 126 5.13 3.96 9.26
C PRO A 126 3.70 4.25 9.69
N ARG A 127 3.34 5.54 9.64
CA ARG A 127 1.98 6.04 9.92
C ARG A 127 1.50 6.89 8.74
N PRO A 128 1.21 6.27 7.58
CA PRO A 128 0.73 7.01 6.42
C PRO A 128 -0.60 7.67 6.73
N GLN A 129 -0.86 8.79 6.07
CA GLN A 129 -2.16 9.42 6.05
C GLN A 129 -3.05 8.77 4.98
N PRO A 130 -4.39 8.85 5.09
CA PRO A 130 -5.33 8.22 4.16
C PRO A 130 -5.43 8.99 2.83
N VAL A 131 -4.29 9.34 2.24
CA VAL A 131 -4.14 10.00 0.93
C VAL A 131 -3.28 9.15 0.02
N LEU A 132 -3.59 9.14 -1.28
CA LEU A 132 -2.93 8.25 -2.25
C LEU A 132 -1.41 8.41 -2.26
N ASP A 133 -0.89 9.63 -2.07
CA ASP A 133 0.54 9.90 -2.08
C ASP A 133 1.31 9.20 -0.95
N GLN A 134 0.59 8.77 0.08
CA GLN A 134 1.15 7.96 1.16
C GLN A 134 0.65 6.52 1.14
N LEU A 135 -0.62 6.29 0.77
CA LEU A 135 -1.17 4.93 0.70
C LEU A 135 -0.47 4.07 -0.36
N CYS A 136 -0.32 4.59 -1.59
CA CYS A 136 0.28 3.82 -2.68
C CYS A 136 1.71 3.35 -2.36
N PRO A 137 2.67 4.21 -1.95
CA PRO A 137 4.00 3.74 -1.60
C PRO A 137 4.01 2.83 -0.37
N TRP A 138 3.17 3.09 0.66
CA TRP A 138 3.10 2.21 1.82
C TRP A 138 2.60 0.81 1.47
N LEU A 139 1.52 0.70 0.72
CA LEU A 139 0.95 -0.59 0.34
C LEU A 139 1.87 -1.37 -0.62
N ALA A 140 2.62 -0.67 -1.47
CA ALA A 140 3.68 -1.28 -2.26
C ALA A 140 4.83 -1.81 -1.39
N GLU A 141 5.27 -1.07 -0.34
CA GLU A 141 6.24 -1.60 0.63
C GLU A 141 5.76 -2.92 1.26
N VAL A 142 4.50 -2.96 1.71
CA VAL A 142 3.91 -4.16 2.30
C VAL A 142 3.88 -5.31 1.29
N ALA A 143 3.42 -5.07 0.06
CA ALA A 143 3.33 -6.10 -0.98
C ALA A 143 4.71 -6.67 -1.36
N LEU A 144 5.69 -5.80 -1.60
CA LEU A 144 7.04 -6.22 -2.00
C LEU A 144 7.78 -6.94 -0.86
N ARG A 145 7.60 -6.48 0.38
CA ARG A 145 8.16 -7.15 1.55
C ARG A 145 7.69 -8.60 1.65
N GLU A 146 6.40 -8.86 1.40
CA GLU A 146 5.87 -10.22 1.46
C GLU A 146 6.44 -11.11 0.34
N VAL A 147 6.65 -10.57 -0.87
CA VAL A 147 7.32 -11.31 -1.95
C VAL A 147 8.79 -11.58 -1.62
N ALA A 148 9.52 -10.59 -1.13
CA ALA A 148 10.94 -10.74 -0.76
C ALA A 148 11.17 -11.79 0.34
N ARG A 149 10.18 -12.04 1.20
CA ARG A 149 10.26 -13.06 2.26
C ARG A 149 10.20 -14.50 1.75
N VAL A 150 9.61 -14.73 0.58
CA VAL A 150 9.35 -16.07 0.02
C VAL A 150 10.10 -16.33 -1.27
N THR A 151 10.88 -15.35 -1.73
CA THR A 151 11.69 -15.46 -2.95
C THR A 151 13.14 -15.07 -2.66
N ASN A 152 14.02 -15.32 -3.62
CA ASN A 152 15.41 -14.89 -3.56
C ASN A 152 15.63 -13.47 -4.14
N LEU A 153 14.55 -12.73 -4.42
CA LEU A 153 14.64 -11.36 -4.94
C LEU A 153 15.14 -10.41 -3.86
N THR A 154 16.33 -9.89 -4.03
CA THR A 154 16.83 -8.80 -3.17
C THR A 154 15.99 -7.55 -3.40
N THR A 155 15.32 -7.07 -2.37
CA THR A 155 14.43 -5.90 -2.45
C THR A 155 14.84 -4.83 -1.47
N LEU A 156 15.19 -3.66 -1.98
CA LEU A 156 15.63 -2.50 -1.20
C LEU A 156 14.58 -1.41 -1.29
N CYS A 157 14.06 -0.96 -0.15
CA CYS A 157 13.12 0.15 -0.05
C CYS A 157 13.88 1.41 0.37
N LEU A 158 13.84 2.45 -0.45
CA LEU A 158 14.40 3.75 -0.16
C LEU A 158 13.26 4.73 0.14
N ARG A 159 13.07 5.08 1.41
CA ARG A 159 12.11 6.11 1.83
C ARG A 159 12.74 7.47 1.64
N LEU A 160 12.32 8.16 0.60
CA LEU A 160 12.89 9.41 0.14
C LEU A 160 12.20 10.61 0.81
N GLY A 161 12.93 11.69 1.05
CA GLY A 161 12.33 13.00 1.22
C GLY A 161 11.61 13.45 -0.05
N GLU A 162 10.92 14.59 0.01
CA GLU A 162 10.26 15.21 -1.15
C GLU A 162 11.33 15.64 -2.17
N VAL A 163 11.33 14.99 -3.32
CA VAL A 163 12.38 15.19 -4.34
C VAL A 163 12.13 16.48 -5.12
N VAL A 164 13.07 17.42 -5.03
CA VAL A 164 13.02 18.73 -5.68
C VAL A 164 14.30 19.01 -6.46
N ASP A 165 14.19 19.88 -7.48
CA ASP A 165 15.33 20.44 -8.21
C ASP A 165 15.63 21.90 -7.80
N ASP A 166 16.66 22.48 -8.41
CA ASP A 166 17.06 23.87 -8.17
C ASP A 166 15.94 24.87 -8.57
N ALA A 167 15.16 24.56 -9.60
CA ALA A 167 14.08 25.45 -10.08
C ALA A 167 12.90 25.45 -9.09
N HIS A 168 12.51 24.31 -8.59
CA HIS A 168 11.50 24.19 -7.54
C HIS A 168 11.98 24.89 -6.27
N ALA A 169 13.20 24.60 -5.83
CA ALA A 169 13.76 25.21 -4.64
C ALA A 169 13.87 26.76 -4.76
N ALA A 170 14.13 27.30 -5.94
CA ALA A 170 14.17 28.75 -6.15
C ALA A 170 12.80 29.44 -6.07
N SER A 171 11.72 28.76 -6.43
CA SER A 171 10.39 29.34 -6.61
C SER A 171 9.41 29.08 -5.44
N HIS A 172 9.74 28.17 -4.52
CA HIS A 172 8.88 27.79 -3.39
C HIS A 172 9.52 28.12 -2.03
N ALA A 173 8.70 28.25 -1.00
CA ALA A 173 9.19 28.36 0.37
C ALA A 173 9.90 27.06 0.76
N TYR A 174 10.97 27.19 1.55
CA TYR A 174 11.70 26.03 2.02
C TYR A 174 10.80 25.06 2.81
N ASP A 175 10.88 23.79 2.47
CA ASP A 175 10.28 22.70 3.24
C ASP A 175 11.39 21.77 3.75
N ARG A 176 11.36 21.43 5.02
CA ARG A 176 12.35 20.54 5.66
C ARG A 176 12.34 19.11 5.10
N ARG A 177 11.30 18.74 4.38
CA ARG A 177 11.17 17.43 3.71
C ARG A 177 12.00 17.33 2.44
N TRP A 178 12.47 18.44 1.88
CA TRP A 178 13.16 18.44 0.60
C TRP A 178 14.38 17.55 0.57
N LEU A 179 14.47 16.78 -0.49
CA LEU A 179 15.63 16.02 -0.92
C LEU A 179 16.02 16.50 -2.31
N HIS A 180 17.23 16.96 -2.50
CA HIS A 180 17.65 17.40 -3.82
C HIS A 180 17.67 16.21 -4.80
N VAL A 181 17.18 16.40 -6.03
CA VAL A 181 17.06 15.34 -7.04
C VAL A 181 18.38 14.61 -7.30
N LYS A 182 19.52 15.31 -7.30
CA LYS A 182 20.86 14.71 -7.47
C LYS A 182 21.23 13.79 -6.30
N ASP A 183 20.81 14.10 -5.09
CA ASP A 183 21.01 13.24 -3.92
C ASP A 183 20.09 12.03 -3.98
N GLY A 184 18.84 12.18 -4.45
CA GLY A 184 17.96 11.07 -4.74
C GLY A 184 18.52 10.11 -5.79
N VAL A 185 19.08 10.65 -6.89
CA VAL A 185 19.79 9.86 -7.91
C VAL A 185 20.98 9.11 -7.32
N ALA A 186 21.81 9.80 -6.52
CA ALA A 186 22.96 9.16 -5.88
C ALA A 186 22.56 8.00 -4.94
N ALA A 187 21.44 8.15 -4.22
CA ALA A 187 20.89 7.08 -3.38
C ALA A 187 20.41 5.87 -4.22
N LEU A 188 19.71 6.11 -5.34
CA LEU A 188 19.28 5.03 -6.24
C LEU A 188 20.49 4.29 -6.86
N LEU A 189 21.49 5.02 -7.35
CA LEU A 189 22.70 4.41 -7.88
C LEU A 189 23.43 3.57 -6.81
N ARG A 190 23.56 4.11 -5.60
CA ARG A 190 24.15 3.35 -4.49
C ARG A 190 23.34 2.10 -4.15
N GLY A 191 22.01 2.17 -4.21
CA GLY A 191 21.12 1.03 -4.01
C GLY A 191 21.29 -0.09 -5.05
N LEU A 192 21.72 0.23 -6.28
CA LEU A 192 22.05 -0.78 -7.28
C LEU A 192 23.32 -1.55 -6.95
N GLU A 193 24.27 -0.95 -6.20
CA GLU A 193 25.61 -1.48 -5.96
C GLU A 193 25.80 -2.08 -4.56
N VAL A 194 25.06 -1.60 -3.55
CA VAL A 194 25.28 -2.00 -2.15
C VAL A 194 25.05 -3.50 -1.95
N GLU A 195 25.90 -4.15 -1.19
CA GLU A 195 25.72 -5.55 -0.80
C GLU A 195 24.53 -5.65 0.19
N ALA A 196 23.50 -6.38 -0.20
CA ALA A 196 22.32 -6.62 0.61
C ALA A 196 21.56 -7.86 0.13
N GLU A 197 20.82 -8.47 1.03
CA GLU A 197 20.00 -9.64 0.77
C GLU A 197 18.60 -9.47 1.37
N GLY A 198 17.60 -10.08 0.74
CA GLY A 198 16.21 -10.07 1.17
C GLY A 198 15.62 -8.66 1.18
N TRP A 199 14.79 -8.37 2.17
CA TRP A 199 14.15 -7.06 2.35
C TRP A 199 15.00 -6.14 3.24
N ARG A 200 15.32 -4.93 2.73
CA ARG A 200 15.99 -3.87 3.49
C ARG A 200 15.29 -2.53 3.27
N VAL A 201 15.31 -1.67 4.28
CA VAL A 201 14.74 -0.31 4.23
C VAL A 201 15.81 0.69 4.66
N TRP A 202 15.93 1.82 3.96
CA TRP A 202 16.76 2.96 4.36
C TRP A 202 16.04 4.28 4.19
N HIS A 203 16.29 5.20 5.12
CA HIS A 203 15.79 6.56 5.08
C HIS A 203 16.79 7.45 4.33
N ILE A 204 16.31 8.18 3.32
CA ILE A 204 17.12 9.03 2.44
C ILE A 204 16.68 10.47 2.62
N GLY A 205 17.41 11.22 3.41
CA GLY A 205 17.19 12.63 3.69
C GLY A 205 18.26 13.54 3.08
N ALA A 206 18.06 14.87 3.17
CA ALA A 206 19.04 15.88 2.74
C ALA A 206 20.23 15.96 3.70
N ALA A 207 21.30 16.64 3.28
CA ALA A 207 22.45 16.97 4.12
C ALA A 207 22.09 18.02 5.19
N GLY A 208 22.92 18.11 6.23
CA GLY A 208 22.80 19.13 7.27
C GLY A 208 21.76 18.84 8.34
N GLU A 209 22.00 19.32 9.56
CA GLU A 209 21.14 19.02 10.71
C GLU A 209 19.80 19.71 10.67
N ARG A 210 19.70 20.90 10.04
CA ARG A 210 18.49 21.70 9.99
C ARG A 210 17.60 21.41 8.79
N THR A 211 18.16 20.85 7.70
CA THR A 211 17.44 20.59 6.45
C THR A 211 16.73 19.26 6.46
N ARG A 212 17.25 18.27 7.13
CA ARG A 212 16.68 16.93 7.14
C ARG A 212 15.50 16.81 8.10
N VAL A 213 14.55 15.97 7.74
CA VAL A 213 13.53 15.50 8.67
C VAL A 213 14.19 14.79 9.85
N PRO A 214 13.60 14.80 11.06
CA PRO A 214 14.20 14.18 12.24
C PRO A 214 14.07 12.64 12.20
N VAL A 215 14.67 12.02 11.18
CA VAL A 215 14.81 10.57 11.06
C VAL A 215 16.23 10.16 11.37
N ALA A 216 16.40 8.97 11.94
CA ALA A 216 17.73 8.43 12.18
C ALA A 216 18.37 8.05 10.83
N GLN A 217 19.68 8.19 10.73
CA GLN A 217 20.46 7.77 9.56
C GLN A 217 21.21 6.48 9.87
N ALA A 218 20.49 5.49 10.41
CA ALA A 218 21.09 4.21 10.82
C ALA A 218 21.71 3.46 9.63
N GLY A 219 21.19 3.68 8.43
CA GLY A 219 21.72 3.09 7.20
C GLY A 219 22.97 3.78 6.64
N GLU A 220 23.40 4.93 7.18
CA GLU A 220 24.50 5.70 6.59
C GLU A 220 25.82 4.90 6.54
N GLU A 221 26.13 4.14 7.59
CA GLU A 221 27.30 3.27 7.62
C GLU A 221 27.11 2.01 6.76
N ALA A 222 25.97 1.35 6.84
CA ALA A 222 25.69 0.11 6.11
C ALA A 222 25.36 0.37 4.63
N PHE A 223 24.63 1.45 4.34
CA PHE A 223 24.24 1.81 2.97
C PHE A 223 25.31 2.62 2.23
N GLY A 224 26.09 3.42 2.98
CA GLY A 224 27.16 4.26 2.42
C GLY A 224 26.63 5.48 1.64
N TYR A 225 25.40 5.91 1.90
CA TYR A 225 24.82 7.11 1.30
C TYR A 225 25.26 8.36 2.06
N ARG A 226 25.68 9.38 1.31
CA ARG A 226 26.03 10.69 1.86
C ARG A 226 25.42 11.80 1.01
N PRO A 227 24.37 12.49 1.51
CA PRO A 227 23.77 13.60 0.80
C PRO A 227 24.75 14.78 0.70
N ARG A 228 24.65 15.57 -0.36
CA ARG A 228 25.55 16.71 -0.64
C ARG A 228 24.84 18.06 -0.59
N HIS A 229 23.52 18.08 -0.75
CA HIS A 229 22.72 19.31 -0.81
C HIS A 229 22.01 19.51 0.52
N ASP A 230 22.21 20.66 1.16
CA ASP A 230 21.72 20.98 2.50
C ASP A 230 20.67 22.11 2.55
N PHE A 231 20.41 22.79 1.43
CA PHE A 231 19.51 23.93 1.33
C PHE A 231 19.80 25.05 2.37
N ALA A 232 21.01 25.15 2.92
CA ALA A 232 21.37 26.01 4.05
C ALA A 232 20.97 27.47 3.88
N GLY A 233 21.06 28.01 2.66
CA GLY A 233 20.65 29.39 2.33
C GLY A 233 19.14 29.65 2.32
N ARG A 234 18.32 28.61 2.54
CA ARG A 234 16.85 28.66 2.45
C ARG A 234 16.14 28.43 3.78
N TRP A 235 16.89 28.09 4.84
CA TRP A 235 16.28 27.81 6.15
C TRP A 235 15.58 29.03 6.72
N ALA A 236 14.32 28.86 7.11
CA ALA A 236 13.62 29.83 7.94
C ALA A 236 14.07 29.71 9.40
N SER A 237 13.86 30.79 10.19
CA SER A 237 14.00 30.68 11.65
C SER A 237 13.01 29.65 12.17
N GLU A 238 13.46 28.73 13.02
CA GLU A 238 12.59 27.73 13.64
C GLU A 238 11.45 28.42 14.42
N ALA A 239 10.21 28.11 14.05
CA ALA A 239 9.07 28.40 14.90
C ALA A 239 9.16 27.50 16.16
N ALA A 240 8.74 28.04 17.31
CA ALA A 240 8.67 27.25 18.52
C ALA A 240 7.77 26.03 18.30
N THR A 241 8.30 24.83 18.57
CA THR A 241 7.54 23.58 18.48
C THR A 241 6.41 23.58 19.49
N SER A 242 5.18 23.31 19.05
CA SER A 242 4.06 23.07 19.96
C SER A 242 4.29 21.79 20.75
N PRO A 243 3.87 21.71 22.04
CA PRO A 243 3.94 20.46 22.80
C PRO A 243 3.17 19.35 22.09
N PHE A 244 3.72 18.12 22.09
CA PHE A 244 3.02 16.96 21.56
C PHE A 244 1.71 16.75 22.33
N GLN A 245 0.60 16.68 21.61
CA GLN A 245 -0.72 16.43 22.18
C GLN A 245 -1.26 15.10 21.64
N LEU A 246 -1.73 14.26 22.54
CA LEU A 246 -2.48 13.08 22.13
C LEU A 246 -3.81 13.51 21.50
N PRO A 247 -4.26 12.82 20.44
CA PRO A 247 -5.58 13.08 19.85
C PRO A 247 -6.68 12.99 20.91
N THR A 248 -7.58 13.95 20.92
CA THR A 248 -8.75 13.91 21.81
C THR A 248 -9.65 12.75 21.40
N PRO A 249 -10.03 11.84 22.34
CA PRO A 249 -10.94 10.76 22.03
C PRO A 249 -12.27 11.27 21.50
N ILE A 250 -12.72 10.74 20.37
CA ILE A 250 -14.03 11.08 19.80
C ILE A 250 -15.11 10.37 20.61
N PRO A 251 -16.15 11.07 21.12
CA PRO A 251 -17.23 10.45 21.88
C PRO A 251 -17.93 9.35 21.08
N ALA A 252 -18.14 8.19 21.70
CA ALA A 252 -18.85 7.08 21.10
C ALA A 252 -20.31 7.45 20.82
N ARG A 253 -20.80 7.17 19.61
CA ARG A 253 -22.21 7.33 19.22
C ARG A 253 -22.97 6.03 19.44
N PRO A 254 -24.26 6.07 19.83
CA PRO A 254 -25.09 4.88 19.89
C PRO A 254 -25.20 4.22 18.51
N ILE A 255 -25.07 2.90 18.46
CA ILE A 255 -25.24 2.10 17.25
C ILE A 255 -26.69 1.59 17.24
N ARG A 256 -27.41 1.86 16.16
CA ARG A 256 -28.78 1.38 15.92
C ARG A 256 -28.89 0.66 14.56
N LYS A 257 -28.09 1.08 13.60
CA LYS A 257 -28.14 0.58 12.22
C LYS A 257 -26.76 0.11 11.79
N VAL A 258 -26.69 -1.10 11.30
CA VAL A 258 -25.43 -1.75 10.89
C VAL A 258 -25.52 -2.18 9.42
N VAL A 259 -24.51 -1.86 8.62
CA VAL A 259 -24.36 -2.46 7.29
C VAL A 259 -23.33 -3.59 7.35
N VAL A 260 -23.64 -4.72 6.70
CA VAL A 260 -22.77 -5.88 6.59
C VAL A 260 -22.43 -6.11 5.11
N PHE A 261 -21.14 -5.96 4.75
CA PHE A 261 -20.63 -6.30 3.42
C PHE A 261 -20.14 -7.75 3.41
N GLY A 262 -20.54 -8.52 2.38
CA GLY A 262 -20.26 -9.95 2.27
C GLY A 262 -21.24 -10.83 3.06
N ALA A 263 -22.49 -10.38 3.17
CA ALA A 263 -23.53 -11.05 3.94
C ALA A 263 -23.98 -12.41 3.33
N GLY A 264 -23.62 -12.68 2.09
CA GLY A 264 -23.92 -13.94 1.41
C GLY A 264 -22.99 -15.11 1.79
N GLY A 265 -21.84 -14.81 2.41
CA GLY A 265 -20.93 -15.83 2.91
C GLY A 265 -21.38 -16.43 4.26
N PRO A 266 -20.80 -17.58 4.68
CA PRO A 266 -21.19 -18.23 5.95
C PRO A 266 -21.05 -17.33 7.17
N LEU A 267 -19.97 -16.55 7.25
CA LEU A 267 -19.75 -15.61 8.35
C LEU A 267 -20.76 -14.46 8.30
N GLY A 268 -21.07 -13.95 7.11
CA GLY A 268 -22.06 -12.89 6.93
C GLY A 268 -23.49 -13.35 7.26
N ALA A 269 -23.85 -14.58 6.92
CA ALA A 269 -25.13 -15.17 7.27
C ALA A 269 -25.29 -15.35 8.79
N ALA A 270 -24.24 -15.87 9.47
CA ALA A 270 -24.24 -15.97 10.93
C ALA A 270 -24.35 -14.60 11.62
N LEU A 271 -23.62 -13.60 11.12
CA LEU A 271 -23.70 -12.22 11.62
C LEU A 271 -25.09 -11.61 11.42
N ALA A 272 -25.77 -11.91 10.32
CA ALA A 272 -27.13 -11.43 10.09
C ALA A 272 -28.11 -11.95 11.18
N GLU A 273 -28.00 -13.23 11.54
CA GLU A 273 -28.78 -13.84 12.59
C GLU A 273 -28.51 -13.21 13.96
N GLU A 274 -27.25 -13.02 14.32
CA GLU A 274 -26.84 -12.46 15.61
C GLU A 274 -27.13 -10.96 15.75
N LEU A 275 -27.04 -10.19 14.68
CA LEU A 275 -27.23 -8.73 14.73
C LEU A 275 -28.70 -8.30 14.63
N ALA A 276 -29.54 -9.05 13.92
CA ALA A 276 -30.94 -8.69 13.68
C ALA A 276 -31.79 -8.47 14.94
N PRO A 277 -31.61 -9.21 16.05
CA PRO A 277 -32.36 -8.95 17.30
C PRO A 277 -32.03 -7.61 17.96
N HIS A 278 -30.88 -7.01 17.66
CA HIS A 278 -30.34 -5.86 18.36
C HIS A 278 -30.27 -4.58 17.53
N TYR A 279 -30.18 -4.71 16.20
CA TYR A 279 -29.95 -3.60 15.28
C TYR A 279 -30.85 -3.71 14.04
N THR A 280 -31.14 -2.58 13.40
CA THR A 280 -31.62 -2.61 12.02
C THR A 280 -30.43 -2.92 11.11
N VAL A 281 -30.49 -4.01 10.35
CA VAL A 281 -29.35 -4.51 9.55
C VAL A 281 -29.63 -4.30 8.07
N ARG A 282 -28.64 -3.71 7.38
CA ARG A 282 -28.53 -3.70 5.91
C ARG A 282 -27.54 -4.76 5.50
N LEU A 283 -28.01 -5.84 4.90
CA LEU A 283 -27.19 -6.93 4.39
C LEU A 283 -26.83 -6.65 2.94
N THR A 284 -25.56 -6.83 2.58
CA THR A 284 -25.10 -6.57 1.21
C THR A 284 -24.17 -7.67 0.72
N ASP A 285 -24.34 -8.01 -0.56
CA ASP A 285 -23.41 -8.87 -1.30
C ASP A 285 -23.44 -8.52 -2.79
N VAL A 286 -22.52 -9.06 -3.58
CA VAL A 286 -22.44 -8.82 -5.03
C VAL A 286 -23.57 -9.45 -5.81
N LYS A 287 -24.36 -10.34 -5.19
CA LYS A 287 -25.51 -11.04 -5.78
C LYS A 287 -26.78 -10.85 -4.96
N PRO A 288 -27.96 -11.01 -5.60
CA PRO A 288 -29.24 -11.17 -4.89
C PRO A 288 -29.17 -12.35 -3.92
N VAL A 289 -29.93 -12.27 -2.82
CA VAL A 289 -29.93 -13.32 -1.78
C VAL A 289 -30.44 -14.65 -2.31
N GLU A 290 -31.41 -14.62 -3.24
CA GLU A 290 -32.00 -15.81 -3.87
C GLU A 290 -30.95 -16.62 -4.65
N GLU A 291 -30.04 -15.94 -5.34
CA GLU A 291 -28.94 -16.61 -6.05
C GLU A 291 -27.94 -17.25 -5.09
N LEU A 292 -27.67 -16.57 -3.98
CA LEU A 292 -26.70 -17.04 -2.98
C LEU A 292 -27.22 -18.24 -2.20
N MET A 293 -28.54 -18.27 -1.92
CA MET A 293 -29.22 -19.43 -1.30
C MET A 293 -29.16 -20.69 -2.16
N ALA A 294 -29.06 -20.55 -3.47
CA ALA A 294 -28.95 -21.68 -4.40
C ALA A 294 -27.51 -22.26 -4.47
N ILE A 295 -26.54 -21.60 -3.89
CA ILE A 295 -25.14 -22.09 -3.86
C ILE A 295 -24.97 -23.07 -2.69
N PRO A 296 -24.52 -24.31 -2.93
CA PRO A 296 -24.28 -25.25 -1.85
C PRO A 296 -23.30 -24.70 -0.82
N PRO A 297 -23.50 -24.97 0.49
CA PRO A 297 -22.58 -24.51 1.52
C PRO A 297 -21.19 -25.11 1.32
N GLN A 298 -20.17 -24.29 1.51
CA GLN A 298 -18.76 -24.71 1.35
C GLN A 298 -18.29 -25.73 2.41
N SER A 299 -19.00 -25.80 3.53
CA SER A 299 -18.74 -26.76 4.61
C SER A 299 -20.06 -27.31 5.15
N PRO A 300 -20.14 -28.57 5.57
CA PRO A 300 -21.33 -29.14 6.20
C PRO A 300 -21.76 -28.30 7.41
N GLY A 301 -23.04 -27.91 7.47
CA GLY A 301 -23.59 -27.09 8.56
C GLY A 301 -23.24 -25.61 8.54
N ALA A 302 -22.54 -25.12 7.50
CA ALA A 302 -22.32 -23.67 7.35
C ALA A 302 -23.66 -22.96 7.11
N PRO A 303 -23.94 -21.81 7.79
CA PRO A 303 -25.15 -21.06 7.60
C PRO A 303 -25.25 -20.51 6.17
N LEU A 304 -26.45 -20.50 5.63
CA LEU A 304 -26.78 -19.89 4.35
C LEU A 304 -27.49 -18.56 4.58
N PRO A 305 -27.31 -17.58 3.68
CA PRO A 305 -28.05 -16.32 3.78
C PRO A 305 -29.55 -16.57 3.65
N VAL A 306 -30.33 -15.75 4.35
CA VAL A 306 -31.81 -15.80 4.32
C VAL A 306 -32.31 -14.41 3.93
N PRO A 307 -33.37 -14.30 3.13
CA PRO A 307 -34.02 -13.03 2.81
C PRO A 307 -34.44 -12.31 4.11
N PRO A 308 -33.97 -11.07 4.32
CA PRO A 308 -34.31 -10.36 5.54
C PRO A 308 -35.77 -9.92 5.55
N GLN A 309 -36.34 -9.86 6.75
CA GLN A 309 -37.69 -9.29 6.97
C GLN A 309 -37.56 -7.85 7.47
N SER A 310 -38.56 -6.99 7.16
CA SER A 310 -38.62 -5.63 7.70
C SER A 310 -38.43 -5.63 9.23
N PRO A 311 -37.62 -4.73 9.81
CA PRO A 311 -37.03 -3.52 9.22
C PRO A 311 -35.65 -3.73 8.55
N HIS A 312 -35.18 -4.95 8.39
CA HIS A 312 -33.91 -5.27 7.75
C HIS A 312 -34.06 -5.28 6.22
N GLU A 313 -32.96 -5.05 5.50
CA GLU A 313 -32.98 -5.01 4.04
C GLU A 313 -31.79 -5.72 3.43
N TRP A 314 -31.93 -6.19 2.19
CA TRP A 314 -30.83 -6.69 1.35
C TRP A 314 -30.60 -5.75 0.21
N ARG A 315 -29.31 -5.49 -0.09
CA ARG A 315 -28.90 -4.73 -1.29
C ARG A 315 -27.81 -5.46 -2.04
N VAL A 316 -27.89 -5.43 -3.35
CA VAL A 316 -26.79 -5.88 -4.21
C VAL A 316 -25.75 -4.76 -4.26
N VAL A 317 -24.54 -5.05 -3.79
CA VAL A 317 -23.44 -4.08 -3.69
C VAL A 317 -22.14 -4.78 -4.01
N ASP A 318 -21.41 -4.25 -4.97
CA ASP A 318 -20.02 -4.63 -5.23
C ASP A 318 -19.09 -3.69 -4.45
N VAL A 319 -18.28 -4.24 -3.53
CA VAL A 319 -17.35 -3.45 -2.74
C VAL A 319 -16.23 -2.80 -3.59
N ARG A 320 -16.03 -3.26 -4.83
CA ARG A 320 -15.11 -2.65 -5.79
C ARG A 320 -15.64 -1.33 -6.37
N ASP A 321 -16.93 -1.07 -6.26
CA ASP A 321 -17.61 0.14 -6.72
C ASP A 321 -17.79 1.12 -5.55
N ALA A 322 -16.99 2.19 -5.54
CA ALA A 322 -17.01 3.19 -4.48
C ALA A 322 -18.40 3.86 -4.32
N ALA A 323 -19.14 4.10 -5.41
CA ALA A 323 -20.44 4.75 -5.36
C ALA A 323 -21.49 3.84 -4.72
N GLN A 324 -21.48 2.53 -5.04
CA GLN A 324 -22.38 1.55 -4.43
C GLN A 324 -22.09 1.40 -2.92
N VAL A 325 -20.80 1.33 -2.53
CA VAL A 325 -20.39 1.25 -1.12
C VAL A 325 -20.83 2.51 -0.36
N HIS A 326 -20.60 3.69 -0.92
CA HIS A 326 -21.03 4.94 -0.32
C HIS A 326 -22.56 5.00 -0.13
N ALA A 327 -23.32 4.61 -1.14
CA ALA A 327 -24.79 4.54 -1.05
C ALA A 327 -25.26 3.51 0.00
N ALA A 328 -24.54 2.40 0.15
CA ALA A 328 -24.85 1.38 1.15
C ALA A 328 -24.56 1.84 2.58
N CYS A 329 -23.58 2.73 2.79
CA CYS A 329 -23.23 3.28 4.10
C CYS A 329 -24.14 4.44 4.55
N ALA A 330 -24.95 5.01 3.64
CA ALA A 330 -25.80 6.16 3.96
C ALA A 330 -26.81 5.82 5.08
N GLY A 331 -26.77 6.62 6.17
CA GLY A 331 -27.66 6.49 7.33
C GLY A 331 -27.34 5.29 8.24
N MET A 332 -26.16 4.68 8.12
CA MET A 332 -25.69 3.61 9.01
C MET A 332 -24.81 4.18 10.13
N ASP A 333 -24.79 3.51 11.29
CA ASP A 333 -24.00 3.88 12.45
C ASP A 333 -22.73 3.04 12.59
N ALA A 334 -22.72 1.84 12.01
CA ALA A 334 -21.57 0.92 12.04
C ALA A 334 -21.48 0.10 10.75
N ILE A 335 -20.28 -0.37 10.46
CA ILE A 335 -19.96 -1.23 9.31
C ILE A 335 -19.33 -2.52 9.81
N VAL A 336 -19.75 -3.65 9.22
CA VAL A 336 -19.06 -4.93 9.34
C VAL A 336 -18.68 -5.39 7.93
N ASN A 337 -17.37 -5.46 7.64
CA ASN A 337 -16.87 -5.90 6.35
C ASN A 337 -16.25 -7.30 6.45
N VAL A 338 -17.00 -8.29 5.95
CA VAL A 338 -16.56 -9.69 5.85
C VAL A 338 -16.42 -10.16 4.39
N SER A 339 -16.46 -9.20 3.45
CA SER A 339 -16.28 -9.52 2.03
C SER A 339 -14.88 -10.11 1.79
N VAL A 340 -14.81 -11.12 0.94
CA VAL A 340 -13.56 -11.82 0.66
C VAL A 340 -13.59 -12.56 -0.67
N VAL A 341 -12.48 -12.46 -1.41
CA VAL A 341 -12.14 -13.35 -2.52
C VAL A 341 -10.80 -14.01 -2.21
N ARG A 342 -10.69 -15.33 -2.45
CA ARG A 342 -9.53 -16.13 -2.03
C ARG A 342 -8.64 -16.61 -3.16
N HIS A 343 -9.20 -16.96 -4.30
CA HIS A 343 -8.52 -17.76 -5.32
C HIS A 343 -8.28 -17.01 -6.64
N ASP A 344 -9.08 -15.98 -6.93
CA ASP A 344 -8.88 -15.17 -8.12
C ASP A 344 -7.79 -14.12 -7.87
N PRO A 345 -6.70 -14.09 -8.66
CA PRO A 345 -5.57 -13.18 -8.42
C PRO A 345 -5.88 -11.71 -8.72
N VAL A 346 -6.95 -11.42 -9.46
CA VAL A 346 -7.40 -10.05 -9.74
C VAL A 346 -8.40 -9.60 -8.69
N ASP A 347 -9.48 -10.37 -8.56
CA ASP A 347 -10.57 -10.02 -7.65
C ASP A 347 -10.17 -10.10 -6.18
N ALA A 348 -9.18 -10.94 -5.81
CA ALA A 348 -8.68 -10.94 -4.44
C ALA A 348 -8.11 -9.57 -4.03
N PHE A 349 -7.29 -8.92 -4.86
CA PHE A 349 -6.78 -7.59 -4.54
C PHE A 349 -7.88 -6.52 -4.62
N ARG A 350 -8.71 -6.56 -5.65
CA ARG A 350 -9.79 -5.58 -5.83
C ARG A 350 -10.85 -5.64 -4.72
N VAL A 351 -11.22 -6.83 -4.26
CA VAL A 351 -12.20 -6.99 -3.16
C VAL A 351 -11.54 -6.77 -1.80
N ASN A 352 -10.41 -7.44 -1.53
CA ASN A 352 -9.85 -7.46 -0.19
C ASN A 352 -9.06 -6.18 0.16
N ALA A 353 -8.42 -5.52 -0.81
CA ALA A 353 -7.68 -4.29 -0.60
C ALA A 353 -8.44 -3.04 -1.08
N VAL A 354 -8.76 -2.93 -2.38
CA VAL A 354 -9.49 -1.76 -2.91
C VAL A 354 -10.90 -1.67 -2.31
N GLY A 355 -11.61 -2.79 -2.14
CA GLY A 355 -12.89 -2.82 -1.45
C GLY A 355 -12.81 -2.36 0.01
N ALA A 356 -11.74 -2.69 0.73
CA ALA A 356 -11.51 -2.17 2.08
C ALA A 356 -11.31 -0.66 2.08
N TYR A 357 -10.57 -0.11 1.09
CA TYR A 357 -10.42 1.33 0.92
C TYR A 357 -11.77 2.02 0.68
N ASN A 358 -12.59 1.51 -0.24
CA ASN A 358 -13.92 2.06 -0.51
C ASN A 358 -14.81 2.08 0.74
N VAL A 359 -14.75 1.01 1.54
CA VAL A 359 -15.50 0.92 2.82
C VAL A 359 -14.99 1.97 3.82
N MET A 360 -13.68 2.16 3.95
CA MET A 360 -13.12 3.15 4.87
C MET A 360 -13.40 4.58 4.41
N GLN A 361 -13.31 4.88 3.10
CA GLN A 361 -13.70 6.18 2.55
C GLN A 361 -15.17 6.49 2.80
N ALA A 362 -16.06 5.52 2.62
CA ALA A 362 -17.48 5.67 2.93
C ALA A 362 -17.71 5.88 4.43
N ALA A 363 -16.98 5.18 5.30
CA ALA A 363 -17.05 5.38 6.74
C ALA A 363 -16.70 6.82 7.14
N VAL A 364 -15.62 7.36 6.60
CA VAL A 364 -15.19 8.75 6.82
C VAL A 364 -16.25 9.73 6.31
N ALA A 365 -16.72 9.55 5.07
CA ALA A 365 -17.70 10.45 4.45
C ALA A 365 -19.03 10.50 5.20
N HIS A 366 -19.46 9.41 5.80
CA HIS A 366 -20.71 9.32 6.59
C HIS A 366 -20.49 9.51 8.11
N GLY A 367 -19.27 9.75 8.56
CA GLY A 367 -18.94 9.92 9.98
C GLY A 367 -19.17 8.65 10.82
N ILE A 368 -19.03 7.48 10.21
CA ILE A 368 -19.19 6.17 10.88
C ILE A 368 -17.91 5.87 11.67
N GLN A 369 -18.02 5.74 12.98
CA GLN A 369 -16.88 5.57 13.88
C GLN A 369 -16.58 4.10 14.24
N ARG A 370 -17.45 3.18 13.84
CA ARG A 370 -17.32 1.75 14.17
C ARG A 370 -17.26 0.94 12.89
N VAL A 371 -16.08 0.43 12.61
CA VAL A 371 -15.84 -0.47 11.49
C VAL A 371 -15.19 -1.74 12.03
N VAL A 372 -15.80 -2.88 11.72
CA VAL A 372 -15.22 -4.21 11.97
C VAL A 372 -14.80 -4.75 10.61
N HIS A 373 -13.52 -5.04 10.44
CA HIS A 373 -12.98 -5.63 9.23
C HIS A 373 -12.29 -6.95 9.55
N THR A 374 -12.60 -8.00 8.79
CA THR A 374 -11.98 -9.31 9.00
C THR A 374 -10.63 -9.37 8.31
N GLY A 375 -9.57 -9.50 9.09
CA GLY A 375 -8.23 -9.87 8.63
C GLY A 375 -8.09 -11.40 8.46
N PRO A 376 -7.01 -11.89 7.85
CA PRO A 376 -6.76 -13.33 7.76
C PRO A 376 -6.18 -13.84 9.08
N PHE A 377 -6.92 -14.72 9.75
CA PHE A 377 -6.46 -15.41 10.97
C PHE A 377 -5.09 -16.10 10.78
N MET A 378 -4.85 -16.61 9.57
CA MET A 378 -3.63 -17.36 9.26
C MET A 378 -2.35 -16.52 9.13
N LEU A 379 -2.41 -15.20 9.22
CA LEU A 379 -1.22 -14.34 9.20
C LEU A 379 -0.21 -14.66 10.33
N GLY A 380 -0.71 -15.16 11.46
CA GLY A 380 0.12 -15.58 12.58
C GLY A 380 0.61 -17.02 12.54
N GLN A 381 0.17 -17.85 11.58
CA GLN A 381 0.57 -19.26 11.51
C GLN A 381 1.98 -19.41 10.96
N ARG A 382 2.83 -20.07 11.72
CA ARG A 382 4.11 -20.59 11.21
C ARG A 382 3.79 -21.74 10.24
N GLY A 383 4.20 -21.58 8.97
CA GLY A 383 3.90 -22.50 7.87
C GLY A 383 4.05 -23.96 8.22
N GLY A 384 3.09 -24.76 7.72
CA GLY A 384 3.07 -26.22 7.86
C GLY A 384 2.09 -26.69 8.93
N ALA A 385 1.50 -27.77 8.73
CA ALA A 385 0.47 -28.57 9.34
C ALA A 385 0.37 -28.63 10.90
N GLY A 386 0.53 -27.54 11.64
CA GLY A 386 0.33 -27.56 13.08
C GLY A 386 0.12 -26.18 13.68
N TYR A 387 -0.93 -26.04 14.49
CA TYR A 387 -1.05 -24.93 15.41
C TYR A 387 0.06 -25.09 16.47
N ASP A 388 0.93 -24.09 16.56
CA ASP A 388 1.83 -23.99 17.70
C ASP A 388 1.02 -23.32 18.84
N TRP A 389 0.40 -24.15 19.66
CA TRP A 389 -0.44 -23.71 20.79
C TRP A 389 0.37 -23.07 21.93
N ASP A 390 1.69 -23.17 21.86
CA ASP A 390 2.59 -22.55 22.84
C ASP A 390 2.91 -21.09 22.50
N THR A 391 2.39 -20.57 21.38
CA THR A 391 2.61 -19.19 20.94
C THR A 391 1.35 -18.38 21.11
N PHE A 392 1.40 -17.34 21.95
CA PHE A 392 0.34 -16.34 22.03
C PHE A 392 0.33 -15.47 20.77
N LEU A 393 -0.83 -15.35 20.12
CA LEU A 393 -1.05 -14.41 19.02
C LEU A 393 -1.27 -13.03 19.63
N VAL A 394 -0.44 -12.07 19.27
CA VAL A 394 -0.61 -10.64 19.59
C VAL A 394 -1.01 -9.87 18.32
N ASP A 395 -1.67 -8.75 18.49
CA ASP A 395 -2.25 -7.96 17.39
C ASP A 395 -1.24 -7.48 16.33
N ASP A 396 0.03 -7.43 16.68
CA ASP A 396 1.11 -6.93 15.83
C ASP A 396 2.09 -8.02 15.32
N ILE A 397 1.67 -9.27 15.27
CA ILE A 397 2.50 -10.33 14.68
C ILE A 397 2.72 -10.00 13.20
N PRO A 398 3.99 -9.91 12.74
CA PRO A 398 4.26 -9.75 11.32
C PRO A 398 3.66 -10.92 10.53
N PRO A 399 2.89 -10.68 9.47
CA PRO A 399 2.33 -11.75 8.67
C PRO A 399 3.46 -12.63 8.13
N ARG A 400 3.24 -13.93 8.15
CA ARG A 400 4.14 -14.89 7.51
C ARG A 400 3.44 -15.44 6.28
N PRO A 401 4.04 -15.33 5.10
CA PRO A 401 3.45 -15.87 3.89
C PRO A 401 3.30 -17.38 4.04
N GLY A 402 2.11 -17.87 3.84
CA GLY A 402 1.76 -19.27 3.81
C GLY A 402 1.42 -19.75 2.41
N VAL A 403 0.88 -20.95 2.29
CA VAL A 403 0.52 -21.62 1.04
C VAL A 403 -0.54 -20.86 0.20
N TRP A 404 -1.22 -19.88 0.77
CA TRP A 404 -2.31 -19.11 0.15
C TRP A 404 -1.80 -17.78 -0.43
N TRP A 405 -0.99 -17.87 -1.44
CA TRP A 405 -0.18 -16.79 -2.00
C TRP A 405 -0.91 -15.53 -2.51
N VAL A 406 -2.20 -15.58 -2.82
CA VAL A 406 -3.00 -14.39 -3.23
C VAL A 406 -3.87 -13.87 -2.09
N TYR A 407 -4.49 -14.77 -1.35
CA TYR A 407 -5.42 -14.45 -0.27
C TYR A 407 -4.75 -13.66 0.86
N LEU A 408 -3.61 -14.16 1.36
CA LEU A 408 -2.95 -13.55 2.52
C LEU A 408 -2.43 -12.14 2.23
N PRO A 409 -1.66 -11.88 1.15
CA PRO A 409 -1.19 -10.55 0.83
C PRO A 409 -2.35 -9.57 0.61
N SER A 410 -3.38 -9.95 -0.13
CA SER A 410 -4.51 -9.06 -0.42
C SER A 410 -5.32 -8.69 0.83
N LYS A 411 -5.53 -9.64 1.75
CA LYS A 411 -6.20 -9.36 3.04
C LYS A 411 -5.31 -8.57 3.99
N LEU A 412 -3.99 -8.78 3.97
CA LEU A 412 -3.05 -7.97 4.74
C LEU A 412 -3.12 -6.50 4.29
N LEU A 413 -3.11 -6.25 2.98
CA LEU A 413 -3.24 -4.89 2.45
C LEU A 413 -4.55 -4.23 2.88
N GLY A 414 -5.68 -4.96 2.84
CA GLY A 414 -6.95 -4.47 3.35
C GLY A 414 -6.91 -4.15 4.85
N GLN A 415 -6.25 -4.98 5.65
CA GLN A 415 -6.04 -4.72 7.08
C GLN A 415 -5.17 -3.47 7.31
N GLU A 416 -4.10 -3.28 6.55
CA GLU A 416 -3.26 -2.08 6.65
C GLU A 416 -4.05 -0.81 6.29
N ILE A 417 -4.90 -0.84 5.26
CA ILE A 417 -5.81 0.27 4.92
C ILE A 417 -6.74 0.60 6.08
N CYS A 418 -7.32 -0.40 6.74
CA CYS A 418 -8.23 -0.19 7.87
C CYS A 418 -7.53 0.32 9.15
N ARG A 419 -6.21 0.24 9.23
CA ARG A 419 -5.42 0.74 10.38
C ARG A 419 -5.04 2.21 10.26
N ILE A 420 -5.09 2.74 9.05
CA ILE A 420 -4.79 4.12 8.71
C ILE A 420 -6.03 4.99 8.89
#